data_d49812bd899f6dbee6bebf692bd35cb3
#
_entry.id   d49812bd899f6dbee6bebf692bd35cb3
#
_cell.length_a   1.000
_cell.length_b   1.000
_cell.length_c   1.000
_cell.angle_alpha   90.00
_cell.angle_beta   90.00
_cell.angle_gamma   90.00
#
_symmetry.space_group_name_H-M   'P 1'
#
loop_
_entity.id
_entity.type
_entity.pdbx_description
1 polymer ?
#
loop_
_entity_poly.entity_id
_entity_poly.type
_entity_poly.pdbx_seq_one_letter_code
_entity_poly.pdbx_strand_id
1 'polypeptide(L)'
;SFEGTVDPETLALTPAENGTGNSLIFNFAEGVVLTKPQTIKFPVGRFKSEAGLRLTLNTADGKSYSKNIYKTGITSYAEQGGVFRAKHMAKALYAFAPQGGISTADDLIEFAAAVNAGETLAPWQDDKGVVVLLDDIDLAEVTEWTPIGAATSKLASNALSITSGRPFTGYFDGQGHTIRNLKMVCKAAQATSAWGFFGAVADGAVVENLIFDASCSLEDKATAGTDCGVVAGLVYEATVRNVVNKASIAFDGAAPDNIRMTIGMVGLAFADKNGARLEKLVNHGALTATSGGNTKNGATGIHVGGIVGFSSNKSNTTAVVTIAECTNYGDLDTQVARASGIVAAANRYTEIENCVNEGDNVNAFATVNSARIGNITCITAAGSKITNTVNRGNVICKRRAASSVWSMTTATHSSAAKITGW
;
A
#
# COMPACT_ATOMS: atom_id res chain seq x y z
N SER A 1 9.65 -38.69 -17.67
CA SER A 1 9.09 -38.47 -16.33
C SER A 1 9.76 -39.35 -15.33
N PHE A 2 9.90 -38.81 -14.15
CA PHE A 2 10.20 -39.59 -12.96
C PHE A 2 8.86 -39.76 -12.23
N GLU A 3 8.36 -40.96 -12.17
CA GLU A 3 7.32 -41.36 -11.23
C GLU A 3 7.96 -42.23 -10.17
N GLY A 4 7.58 -42.04 -8.91
CA GLY A 4 8.14 -42.81 -7.82
C GLY A 4 7.27 -42.69 -6.58
N THR A 5 7.44 -43.62 -5.64
CA THR A 5 6.82 -43.59 -4.33
C THR A 5 7.76 -43.00 -3.31
N VAL A 6 7.21 -42.14 -2.45
CA VAL A 6 7.95 -41.58 -1.31
C VAL A 6 7.53 -42.33 -0.05
N ASP A 7 8.48 -42.94 0.63
CA ASP A 7 8.27 -43.50 1.96
C ASP A 7 7.91 -42.34 2.94
N PRO A 8 6.79 -42.36 3.61
CA PRO A 8 6.34 -41.26 4.44
C PRO A 8 7.15 -41.07 5.72
N GLU A 9 7.86 -42.10 6.20
CA GLU A 9 8.68 -42.04 7.40
C GLU A 9 10.11 -41.60 7.10
N THR A 10 10.71 -42.16 6.05
CA THR A 10 12.09 -41.91 5.68
C THR A 10 12.25 -40.85 4.61
N LEU A 11 11.19 -40.49 3.91
CA LEU A 11 11.15 -39.62 2.71
C LEU A 11 12.08 -40.11 1.59
N ALA A 12 12.34 -41.42 1.58
CA ALA A 12 13.12 -42.05 0.51
C ALA A 12 12.26 -42.17 -0.76
N LEU A 13 12.82 -41.74 -1.89
CA LEU A 13 12.17 -41.85 -3.20
C LEU A 13 12.54 -43.21 -3.85
N THR A 14 11.54 -44.00 -4.18
CA THR A 14 11.69 -45.17 -5.05
C THR A 14 11.17 -44.80 -6.45
N PRO A 15 12.03 -44.65 -7.47
CA PRO A 15 11.61 -44.34 -8.82
C PRO A 15 10.75 -45.45 -9.43
N ALA A 16 9.73 -45.09 -10.22
CA ALA A 16 9.00 -46.07 -11.03
C ALA A 16 9.82 -46.46 -12.28
N GLU A 17 9.73 -47.71 -12.71
CA GLU A 17 10.60 -48.28 -13.78
C GLU A 17 10.36 -47.69 -15.19
N ASN A 18 9.26 -47.01 -15.47
CA ASN A 18 8.88 -46.61 -16.84
C ASN A 18 8.19 -45.26 -16.96
N GLY A 19 8.62 -44.23 -16.28
CA GLY A 19 8.02 -42.91 -16.35
C GLY A 19 8.37 -42.13 -17.64
N THR A 20 7.36 -41.72 -18.41
CA THR A 20 7.50 -40.89 -19.63
C THR A 20 6.81 -39.53 -19.46
N GLY A 21 7.57 -38.42 -19.50
CA GLY A 21 6.98 -37.05 -19.47
C GLY A 21 7.89 -36.03 -18.77
N ASN A 22 7.43 -34.81 -18.65
CA ASN A 22 8.15 -33.67 -18.08
C ASN A 22 7.76 -33.40 -16.62
N SER A 23 7.23 -34.38 -15.91
CA SER A 23 6.78 -34.26 -14.52
C SER A 23 7.47 -35.27 -13.62
N LEU A 24 7.71 -34.88 -12.40
CA LEU A 24 8.15 -35.74 -11.30
C LEU A 24 6.97 -35.83 -10.32
N ILE A 25 6.45 -37.04 -10.13
CA ILE A 25 5.29 -37.28 -9.28
C ILE A 25 5.74 -38.04 -8.03
N PHE A 26 5.44 -37.50 -6.87
CA PHE A 26 5.62 -38.15 -5.58
C PHE A 26 4.24 -38.59 -5.06
N ASN A 27 4.05 -39.87 -4.91
CA ASN A 27 2.85 -40.43 -4.31
C ASN A 27 3.13 -40.79 -2.85
N PHE A 28 2.39 -40.20 -1.95
CA PHE A 28 2.38 -40.60 -0.55
C PHE A 28 1.34 -41.71 -0.39
N ALA A 29 1.80 -42.89 0.03
CA ALA A 29 0.88 -43.97 0.34
C ALA A 29 0.11 -43.62 1.61
N GLU A 30 -1.22 -43.57 1.52
CA GLU A 30 -2.16 -43.27 2.61
C GLU A 30 -1.96 -41.95 3.33
N GLY A 31 -2.77 -40.98 2.98
CA GLY A 31 -3.16 -39.82 3.77
C GLY A 31 -2.12 -39.20 4.73
N VAL A 32 -0.96 -38.81 4.23
CA VAL A 32 0.02 -38.10 5.06
C VAL A 32 -0.53 -36.74 5.43
N VAL A 33 -0.82 -36.54 6.72
CA VAL A 33 -1.13 -35.22 7.25
C VAL A 33 0.17 -34.47 7.46
N LEU A 34 0.44 -33.47 6.63
CA LEU A 34 1.62 -32.63 6.74
C LEU A 34 1.43 -31.63 7.91
N THR A 35 1.81 -32.02 9.09
CA THR A 35 1.76 -31.17 10.31
C THR A 35 3.05 -30.37 10.54
N LYS A 36 4.09 -30.64 9.76
CA LYS A 36 5.40 -29.98 9.83
C LYS A 36 6.00 -29.84 8.43
N PRO A 37 6.91 -28.87 8.22
CA PRO A 37 7.69 -28.78 6.98
C PRO A 37 8.42 -30.08 6.70
N GLN A 38 8.26 -30.60 5.50
CA GLN A 38 8.96 -31.78 5.02
C GLN A 38 9.96 -31.38 3.94
N THR A 39 11.17 -31.91 4.00
CA THR A 39 12.17 -31.69 2.96
C THR A 39 12.27 -32.93 2.10
N ILE A 40 11.85 -32.84 0.85
CA ILE A 40 12.01 -33.91 -0.13
C ILE A 40 13.23 -33.58 -1.00
N LYS A 41 14.23 -34.51 -1.03
CA LYS A 41 15.40 -34.38 -1.87
C LYS A 41 15.29 -35.40 -2.98
N PHE A 42 15.43 -34.98 -4.22
CA PHE A 42 15.44 -35.85 -5.37
C PHE A 42 16.53 -35.44 -6.38
N PRO A 43 17.16 -36.40 -7.04
CA PRO A 43 18.11 -36.09 -8.10
C PRO A 43 17.37 -35.57 -9.33
N VAL A 44 17.77 -34.40 -9.80
CA VAL A 44 17.31 -33.89 -11.11
C VAL A 44 18.50 -33.91 -12.04
N GLY A 45 18.34 -34.49 -13.22
CA GLY A 45 19.31 -34.35 -14.31
C GLY A 45 19.37 -32.89 -14.80
N ARG A 46 20.21 -32.65 -15.78
CA ARG A 46 20.23 -31.33 -16.47
C ARG A 46 18.85 -31.09 -17.08
N PHE A 47 18.28 -29.92 -16.78
CA PHE A 47 17.07 -29.51 -17.45
C PHE A 47 17.14 -28.02 -17.83
N LYS A 48 16.44 -27.69 -18.89
CA LYS A 48 16.16 -26.33 -19.33
C LYS A 48 14.64 -26.17 -19.32
N SER A 49 14.16 -25.12 -18.68
CA SER A 49 12.73 -24.82 -18.69
C SER A 49 12.51 -23.34 -19.02
N GLU A 50 11.91 -23.08 -20.17
CA GLU A 50 11.48 -21.75 -20.56
C GLU A 50 10.18 -21.32 -19.89
N ALA A 51 9.36 -22.31 -19.52
CA ALA A 51 8.07 -22.10 -18.83
C ALA A 51 8.19 -22.06 -17.29
N GLY A 52 9.42 -22.27 -16.74
CA GLY A 52 9.63 -22.37 -15.31
C GLY A 52 9.34 -23.77 -14.74
N LEU A 53 9.28 -23.87 -13.44
CA LEU A 53 8.92 -25.07 -12.69
C LEU A 53 7.58 -24.87 -11.99
N ARG A 54 6.73 -25.86 -12.10
CA ARG A 54 5.43 -25.88 -11.42
C ARG A 54 5.39 -27.02 -10.43
N LEU A 55 5.07 -26.71 -9.18
CA LEU A 55 4.75 -27.71 -8.17
C LEU A 55 3.23 -27.88 -8.13
N THR A 56 2.78 -29.13 -8.17
CA THR A 56 1.37 -29.46 -7.99
C THR A 56 1.23 -30.45 -6.85
N LEU A 57 0.39 -30.14 -5.88
CA LEU A 57 -0.01 -31.02 -4.79
C LEU A 57 -1.42 -31.50 -5.03
N ASN A 58 -1.62 -32.81 -5.14
CA ASN A 58 -2.93 -33.42 -5.19
C ASN A 58 -3.24 -34.05 -3.83
N THR A 59 -4.38 -33.73 -3.27
CA THR A 59 -4.81 -34.25 -1.97
C THR A 59 -5.74 -35.44 -2.15
N ALA A 60 -5.87 -36.28 -1.10
CA ALA A 60 -6.71 -37.48 -1.13
C ALA A 60 -8.22 -37.18 -1.34
N ASP A 61 -8.66 -35.97 -1.04
CA ASP A 61 -10.02 -35.49 -1.28
C ASP A 61 -10.25 -35.00 -2.73
N GLY A 62 -9.27 -35.20 -3.61
CA GLY A 62 -9.38 -34.87 -5.04
C GLY A 62 -9.10 -33.43 -5.38
N LYS A 63 -8.67 -32.61 -4.43
CA LYS A 63 -8.26 -31.22 -4.71
C LYS A 63 -6.86 -31.18 -5.27
N SER A 64 -6.59 -30.21 -6.14
CA SER A 64 -5.29 -29.98 -6.74
C SER A 64 -4.86 -28.54 -6.50
N TYR A 65 -3.68 -28.38 -5.94
CA TYR A 65 -3.07 -27.09 -5.66
C TYR A 65 -1.80 -26.96 -6.47
N SER A 66 -1.59 -25.84 -7.15
CA SER A 66 -0.43 -25.64 -7.99
C SER A 66 0.22 -24.31 -7.72
N LYS A 67 1.55 -24.31 -7.67
CA LYS A 67 2.38 -23.09 -7.57
C LYS A 67 3.53 -23.13 -8.56
N ASN A 68 3.75 -22.02 -9.27
CA ASN A 68 4.93 -21.84 -10.08
C ASN A 68 6.10 -21.45 -9.16
N ILE A 69 7.16 -22.28 -9.12
CA ILE A 69 8.32 -22.10 -8.24
C ILE A 69 9.31 -21.11 -8.84
N TYR A 70 9.36 -21.02 -10.17
CA TYR A 70 10.21 -20.08 -10.88
C TYR A 70 9.47 -19.40 -12.00
N LYS A 71 9.68 -18.10 -12.09
CA LYS A 71 9.27 -17.31 -13.26
C LYS A 71 10.14 -17.68 -14.46
N THR A 72 9.60 -17.46 -15.64
CA THR A 72 10.20 -17.68 -16.95
C THR A 72 11.68 -17.27 -17.01
N GLY A 73 12.51 -18.10 -17.62
CA GLY A 73 13.90 -17.75 -17.95
C GLY A 73 15.01 -18.56 -17.28
N ILE A 74 14.69 -19.72 -16.69
CA ILE A 74 15.75 -20.65 -16.24
C ILE A 74 16.41 -21.25 -17.48
N THR A 75 17.55 -20.72 -17.87
CA THR A 75 18.24 -21.12 -19.09
C THR A 75 19.20 -22.30 -18.94
N SER A 76 19.72 -22.56 -17.75
CA SER A 76 20.50 -23.77 -17.45
C SER A 76 20.80 -23.92 -15.96
N TYR A 77 20.95 -25.16 -15.49
CA TYR A 77 21.53 -25.48 -14.19
C TYR A 77 22.89 -26.15 -14.36
N ALA A 78 23.85 -25.76 -13.50
CA ALA A 78 25.26 -26.10 -13.61
C ALA A 78 25.56 -27.59 -13.48
N GLU A 79 26.61 -27.96 -14.12
CA GLU A 79 27.02 -29.30 -14.48
C GLU A 79 27.60 -30.18 -13.37
N GLN A 80 27.90 -29.74 -12.22
CA GLN A 80 28.62 -30.56 -11.25
C GLN A 80 27.96 -30.52 -9.88
N GLY A 81 27.35 -31.62 -9.47
CA GLY A 81 27.06 -31.98 -8.08
C GLY A 81 26.32 -30.90 -7.24
N GLY A 82 25.81 -29.91 -7.91
CA GLY A 82 25.10 -28.79 -7.28
C GLY A 82 23.79 -29.27 -6.68
N VAL A 83 23.71 -29.25 -5.37
CA VAL A 83 22.43 -29.44 -4.70
C VAL A 83 21.58 -28.22 -5.03
N PHE A 84 20.51 -28.44 -5.79
CA PHE A 84 19.46 -27.45 -5.96
C PHE A 84 18.82 -27.23 -4.58
N ARG A 85 19.20 -26.18 -3.93
CA ARG A 85 18.62 -25.82 -2.64
C ARG A 85 17.34 -25.07 -2.92
N ALA A 86 16.23 -25.78 -2.99
CA ALA A 86 14.91 -25.19 -3.04
C ALA A 86 14.56 -24.53 -1.69
N LYS A 87 15.28 -23.48 -1.32
CA LYS A 87 14.87 -22.60 -0.22
C LYS A 87 13.44 -22.10 -0.43
N HIS A 88 13.03 -22.01 -1.69
CA HIS A 88 11.70 -21.61 -2.12
C HIS A 88 10.65 -22.73 -2.08
N MET A 89 11.04 -24.01 -2.13
CA MET A 89 10.06 -25.11 -2.07
C MET A 89 9.49 -25.30 -0.67
N ALA A 90 10.26 -25.09 0.38
CA ALA A 90 9.75 -25.13 1.74
C ALA A 90 8.70 -24.04 1.97
N LYS A 91 8.93 -22.83 1.50
CA LYS A 91 7.94 -21.73 1.53
C LYS A 91 6.74 -22.01 0.64
N ALA A 92 6.93 -22.66 -0.52
CA ALA A 92 5.81 -23.01 -1.41
C ALA A 92 4.87 -24.07 -0.82
N LEU A 93 5.37 -25.01 -0.02
CA LEU A 93 4.52 -26.02 0.63
C LEU A 93 3.61 -25.45 1.71
N TYR A 94 3.99 -24.35 2.35
CA TYR A 94 3.08 -23.63 3.26
C TYR A 94 2.01 -22.84 2.52
N ALA A 95 2.21 -22.48 1.26
CA ALA A 95 1.24 -21.76 0.46
C ALA A 95 0.08 -22.66 -0.05
N PHE A 96 0.12 -23.95 0.23
CA PHE A 96 -0.97 -24.89 -0.04
C PHE A 96 -2.00 -24.94 1.11
N ALA A 97 -2.21 -23.85 1.81
CA ALA A 97 -3.37 -23.76 2.69
C ALA A 97 -4.64 -23.95 1.83
N PRO A 98 -5.58 -24.80 2.27
CA PRO A 98 -6.81 -25.07 1.51
C PRO A 98 -7.77 -23.88 1.41
N GLN A 99 -7.44 -22.78 2.02
CA GLN A 99 -8.16 -21.51 1.93
C GLN A 99 -7.35 -20.54 1.08
N GLY A 100 -7.98 -19.95 0.08
CA GLY A 100 -7.38 -18.86 -0.67
C GLY A 100 -7.01 -17.72 0.27
N GLY A 101 -5.81 -17.16 0.08
CA GLY A 101 -5.33 -16.08 0.94
C GLY A 101 -3.83 -15.86 0.80
N ILE A 102 -3.31 -14.85 1.51
CA ILE A 102 -1.92 -14.43 1.50
C ILE A 102 -1.32 -14.76 2.86
N SER A 103 -0.31 -15.66 2.89
CA SER A 103 0.36 -16.09 4.13
C SER A 103 1.83 -15.69 4.17
N THR A 104 2.42 -15.33 3.05
CA THR A 104 3.86 -15.06 2.93
C THR A 104 4.15 -13.81 2.12
N ALA A 105 5.37 -13.29 2.24
CA ALA A 105 5.86 -12.20 1.40
C ALA A 105 5.78 -12.53 -0.10
N ASP A 106 6.13 -13.78 -0.46
CA ASP A 106 6.08 -14.23 -1.85
C ASP A 106 4.64 -14.24 -2.39
N ASP A 107 3.65 -14.70 -1.59
CA ASP A 107 2.24 -14.64 -1.96
C ASP A 107 1.78 -13.21 -2.21
N LEU A 108 2.22 -12.29 -1.34
CA LEU A 108 1.86 -10.87 -1.47
C LEU A 108 2.47 -10.24 -2.73
N ILE A 109 3.72 -10.59 -3.06
CA ILE A 109 4.38 -10.12 -4.28
C ILE A 109 3.70 -10.70 -5.52
N GLU A 110 3.37 -11.98 -5.52
CA GLU A 110 2.65 -12.62 -6.62
C GLU A 110 1.26 -12.02 -6.79
N PHE A 111 0.56 -11.77 -5.69
CA PHE A 111 -0.73 -11.06 -5.71
C PHE A 111 -0.60 -9.67 -6.33
N ALA A 112 0.38 -8.87 -5.89
CA ALA A 112 0.62 -7.55 -6.45
C ALA A 112 0.91 -7.61 -7.96
N ALA A 113 1.69 -8.60 -8.40
CA ALA A 113 1.98 -8.81 -9.81
C ALA A 113 0.72 -9.20 -10.60
N ALA A 114 -0.13 -10.08 -10.05
CA ALA A 114 -1.39 -10.50 -10.68
C ALA A 114 -2.36 -9.33 -10.84
N VAL A 115 -2.53 -8.49 -9.81
CA VAL A 115 -3.35 -7.26 -9.90
C VAL A 115 -2.82 -6.36 -11.01
N ASN A 116 -1.51 -6.10 -11.04
CA ASN A 116 -0.89 -5.22 -12.01
C ASN A 116 -0.95 -5.76 -13.44
N ALA A 117 -0.96 -7.08 -13.62
CA ALA A 117 -1.16 -7.75 -14.90
C ALA A 117 -2.64 -7.86 -15.32
N GLY A 118 -3.57 -7.72 -14.38
CA GLY A 118 -5.00 -7.96 -14.58
C GLY A 118 -5.35 -9.44 -14.70
N GLU A 119 -4.64 -10.27 -13.96
CA GLU A 119 -4.87 -11.70 -13.86
C GLU A 119 -5.96 -12.02 -12.81
N THR A 120 -6.38 -13.28 -12.76
CA THR A 120 -7.34 -13.73 -11.76
C THR A 120 -6.74 -13.66 -10.35
N LEU A 121 -7.54 -13.22 -9.39
CA LEU A 121 -7.15 -13.13 -7.98
C LEU A 121 -7.63 -14.35 -7.16
N ALA A 122 -8.28 -15.31 -7.79
CA ALA A 122 -8.85 -16.50 -7.14
C ALA A 122 -7.89 -17.23 -6.17
N PRO A 123 -6.57 -17.34 -6.44
CA PRO A 123 -5.65 -18.02 -5.52
C PRO A 123 -5.54 -17.36 -4.14
N TRP A 124 -5.84 -16.05 -4.03
CA TRP A 124 -5.72 -15.27 -2.80
C TRP A 124 -7.07 -14.89 -2.19
N GLN A 125 -8.17 -15.34 -2.80
CA GLN A 125 -9.52 -15.06 -2.35
C GLN A 125 -10.07 -16.20 -1.51
N ASP A 126 -10.85 -15.85 -0.48
CA ASP A 126 -11.71 -16.78 0.24
C ASP A 126 -12.91 -17.21 -0.61
N ASP A 127 -13.81 -18.00 -0.04
CA ASP A 127 -15.03 -18.51 -0.68
C ASP A 127 -16.05 -17.40 -1.05
N LYS A 128 -15.86 -16.19 -0.54
CA LYS A 128 -16.70 -15.01 -0.83
C LYS A 128 -16.07 -14.08 -1.87
N GLY A 129 -14.89 -14.43 -2.37
CA GLY A 129 -14.15 -13.61 -3.32
C GLY A 129 -13.38 -12.46 -2.67
N VAL A 130 -13.17 -12.50 -1.36
CA VAL A 130 -12.36 -11.52 -0.61
C VAL A 130 -10.91 -11.97 -0.59
N VAL A 131 -9.99 -11.10 -0.97
CA VAL A 131 -8.55 -11.33 -0.78
C VAL A 131 -8.23 -11.13 0.70
N VAL A 132 -7.67 -12.15 1.34
CA VAL A 132 -7.44 -12.15 2.79
C VAL A 132 -5.97 -12.35 3.14
N LEU A 133 -5.49 -11.64 4.17
CA LEU A 133 -4.26 -12.04 4.85
C LEU A 133 -4.59 -13.16 5.83
N LEU A 134 -3.74 -14.18 5.86
CA LEU A 134 -3.87 -15.34 6.76
C LEU A 134 -2.81 -15.33 7.86
N ASP A 135 -1.81 -14.46 7.76
CA ASP A 135 -0.72 -14.32 8.73
C ASP A 135 -0.10 -12.91 8.64
N ASP A 136 0.70 -12.56 9.63
CA ASP A 136 1.56 -11.38 9.56
C ASP A 136 2.61 -11.54 8.46
N ILE A 137 2.83 -10.49 7.68
CA ILE A 137 3.74 -10.55 6.53
C ILE A 137 5.01 -9.76 6.81
N ASP A 138 6.15 -10.45 6.82
CA ASP A 138 7.47 -9.83 6.94
C ASP A 138 8.10 -9.64 5.56
N LEU A 139 8.39 -8.38 5.20
CA LEU A 139 8.94 -7.97 3.91
C LEU A 139 10.43 -7.58 4.00
N ALA A 140 11.16 -8.04 5.02
CA ALA A 140 12.57 -7.70 5.23
C ALA A 140 13.48 -8.08 4.05
N GLU A 141 13.15 -9.16 3.34
CA GLU A 141 13.91 -9.64 2.18
C GLU A 141 13.50 -8.94 0.86
N VAL A 142 12.47 -8.09 0.90
CA VAL A 142 11.96 -7.37 -0.28
C VAL A 142 12.75 -6.08 -0.46
N THR A 143 13.64 -6.05 -1.43
CA THR A 143 14.52 -4.92 -1.69
C THR A 143 13.84 -3.79 -2.47
N GLU A 144 12.81 -4.11 -3.25
CA GLU A 144 12.03 -3.12 -4.02
C GLU A 144 10.55 -3.51 -4.01
N TRP A 145 9.73 -2.59 -3.54
CA TRP A 145 8.28 -2.78 -3.51
C TRP A 145 7.64 -2.23 -4.78
N THR A 146 6.84 -3.05 -5.44
CA THR A 146 5.93 -2.61 -6.51
C THR A 146 4.52 -2.49 -5.92
N PRO A 147 3.88 -1.32 -5.95
CA PRO A 147 2.55 -1.15 -5.38
C PRO A 147 1.52 -2.11 -5.97
N ILE A 148 0.63 -2.61 -5.12
CA ILE A 148 -0.57 -3.33 -5.57
C ILE A 148 -1.47 -2.32 -6.29
N GLY A 149 -1.84 -2.60 -7.53
CA GLY A 149 -2.62 -1.63 -8.29
C GLY A 149 -1.80 -0.43 -8.74
N ALA A 150 -0.57 -0.68 -9.23
CA ALA A 150 0.31 0.37 -9.74
C ALA A 150 -0.36 1.12 -10.91
N ALA A 151 -0.55 2.42 -10.74
CA ALA A 151 -1.25 3.24 -11.72
C ALA A 151 -0.70 4.67 -11.75
N THR A 152 -0.90 5.34 -12.89
CA THR A 152 -0.73 6.78 -13.01
C THR A 152 -2.08 7.46 -13.17
N SER A 153 -2.18 8.67 -12.66
CA SER A 153 -3.41 9.45 -12.73
C SER A 153 -3.15 10.87 -13.24
N LYS A 154 -4.19 11.50 -13.74
CA LYS A 154 -4.17 12.92 -14.10
C LYS A 154 -5.38 13.61 -13.49
N LEU A 155 -5.13 14.61 -12.65
CA LEU A 155 -6.16 15.52 -12.17
C LEU A 155 -6.07 16.84 -12.95
N ALA A 156 -7.09 17.13 -13.74
CA ALA A 156 -7.17 18.35 -14.50
C ALA A 156 -8.60 18.92 -14.43
N SER A 157 -8.75 20.22 -14.15
CA SER A 157 -10.05 20.89 -14.08
C SER A 157 -11.05 20.18 -13.13
N ASN A 158 -10.56 19.66 -12.00
CA ASN A 158 -11.31 18.84 -11.04
C ASN A 158 -11.96 17.60 -11.68
N ALA A 159 -11.30 16.97 -12.61
CA ALA A 159 -11.63 15.64 -13.11
C ALA A 159 -10.38 14.77 -13.00
N LEU A 160 -10.54 13.59 -12.41
CA LEU A 160 -9.50 12.59 -12.29
C LEU A 160 -9.67 11.53 -13.38
N SER A 161 -8.58 11.08 -13.94
CA SER A 161 -8.55 9.93 -14.84
C SER A 161 -7.33 9.06 -14.53
N ILE A 162 -7.50 7.76 -14.54
CA ILE A 162 -6.39 6.81 -14.56
C ILE A 162 -5.84 6.80 -15.99
N THR A 163 -4.56 7.08 -16.15
CA THR A 163 -3.93 7.25 -17.48
C THR A 163 -3.13 6.04 -17.91
N SER A 164 -2.65 5.26 -16.95
CA SER A 164 -2.00 3.96 -17.21
C SER A 164 -2.00 3.09 -15.96
N GLY A 165 -1.67 1.82 -16.12
CA GLY A 165 -1.67 0.83 -15.05
C GLY A 165 -3.07 0.28 -14.75
N ARG A 166 -3.17 -0.49 -13.69
CA ARG A 166 -4.42 -1.15 -13.27
C ARG A 166 -4.63 -0.93 -11.78
N PRO A 167 -5.61 -0.13 -11.37
CA PRO A 167 -5.96 0.01 -9.96
C PRO A 167 -6.47 -1.31 -9.39
N PHE A 168 -6.34 -1.48 -8.10
CA PHE A 168 -7.03 -2.55 -7.38
C PHE A 168 -8.53 -2.22 -7.29
N THR A 169 -9.36 -3.14 -7.74
CA THR A 169 -10.83 -2.97 -7.79
C THR A 169 -11.59 -4.04 -7.00
N GLY A 170 -10.87 -4.85 -6.20
CA GLY A 170 -11.43 -5.95 -5.41
C GLY A 170 -11.72 -5.58 -3.96
N TYR A 171 -11.92 -6.63 -3.16
CA TYR A 171 -12.01 -6.52 -1.72
C TYR A 171 -10.77 -7.17 -1.08
N PHE A 172 -10.06 -6.41 -0.25
CA PHE A 172 -8.88 -6.85 0.49
C PHE A 172 -9.13 -6.68 1.98
N ASP A 173 -9.11 -7.77 2.71
CA ASP A 173 -9.24 -7.82 4.17
C ASP A 173 -7.92 -8.30 4.79
N GLY A 174 -7.24 -7.42 5.48
CA GLY A 174 -6.03 -7.74 6.23
C GLY A 174 -6.26 -8.57 7.50
N GLN A 175 -7.50 -8.78 7.90
CA GLN A 175 -7.92 -9.53 9.09
C GLN A 175 -7.22 -9.12 10.40
N GLY A 176 -6.70 -7.90 10.45
CA GLY A 176 -5.92 -7.39 11.58
C GLY A 176 -4.46 -7.83 11.62
N HIS A 177 -3.99 -8.51 10.58
CA HIS A 177 -2.60 -8.88 10.45
C HIS A 177 -1.68 -7.68 10.17
N THR A 178 -0.42 -7.87 10.48
CA THR A 178 0.60 -6.82 10.45
C THR A 178 1.55 -6.99 9.28
N ILE A 179 1.78 -5.92 8.54
CA ILE A 179 2.87 -5.79 7.56
C ILE A 179 4.11 -5.25 8.27
N ARG A 180 5.25 -5.95 8.15
CA ARG A 180 6.52 -5.58 8.77
C ARG A 180 7.62 -5.38 7.73
N ASN A 181 8.59 -4.53 8.07
CA ASN A 181 9.81 -4.29 7.30
C ASN A 181 9.60 -3.83 5.85
N LEU A 182 8.41 -3.35 5.50
CA LEU A 182 8.13 -2.82 4.17
C LEU A 182 8.84 -1.48 3.95
N LYS A 183 9.72 -1.42 2.95
CA LYS A 183 10.39 -0.19 2.53
C LYS A 183 9.83 0.26 1.20
N MET A 184 9.06 1.33 1.21
CA MET A 184 8.47 1.92 0.02
C MET A 184 9.25 3.16 -0.38
N VAL A 185 9.90 3.14 -1.54
CA VAL A 185 10.66 4.30 -2.04
C VAL A 185 10.10 4.71 -3.40
N CYS A 186 9.39 5.83 -3.43
CA CYS A 186 8.91 6.44 -4.66
C CYS A 186 10.04 7.21 -5.35
N LYS A 187 10.38 6.83 -6.58
CA LYS A 187 11.41 7.47 -7.41
C LYS A 187 10.86 8.01 -8.73
N ALA A 188 9.56 8.28 -8.80
CA ALA A 188 8.92 8.71 -10.04
C ALA A 188 9.58 9.98 -10.61
N ALA A 189 10.00 9.89 -11.87
CA ALA A 189 10.61 11.01 -12.61
C ALA A 189 9.66 11.61 -13.65
N GLN A 190 8.55 10.96 -13.96
CA GLN A 190 7.60 11.38 -14.98
C GLN A 190 6.17 10.94 -14.60
N ALA A 191 5.19 11.78 -14.91
CA ALA A 191 3.75 11.59 -14.69
C ALA A 191 3.33 11.49 -13.20
N THR A 192 2.07 11.72 -12.92
CA THR A 192 1.52 11.56 -11.57
C THR A 192 1.34 10.07 -11.29
N SER A 193 2.20 9.53 -10.46
CA SER A 193 2.18 8.12 -10.04
C SER A 193 1.57 8.00 -8.65
N ALA A 194 0.72 6.99 -8.47
CA ALA A 194 0.18 6.62 -7.19
C ALA A 194 1.07 5.58 -6.50
N TRP A 195 1.57 5.88 -5.30
CA TRP A 195 2.54 5.07 -4.55
C TRP A 195 2.08 4.78 -3.13
N GLY A 196 2.30 3.56 -2.70
CA GLY A 196 2.00 3.07 -1.37
C GLY A 196 2.07 1.56 -1.30
N PHE A 197 1.48 0.99 -0.25
CA PHE A 197 1.20 -0.45 -0.25
C PHE A 197 0.25 -0.79 -1.41
N PHE A 198 -0.83 -0.03 -1.55
CA PHE A 198 -1.57 0.08 -2.80
C PHE A 198 -1.13 1.32 -3.57
N GLY A 199 -0.97 1.21 -4.89
CA GLY A 199 -0.83 2.36 -5.76
C GLY A 199 -2.17 3.09 -5.85
N ALA A 200 -3.12 2.49 -6.53
CA ALA A 200 -4.48 2.99 -6.65
C ALA A 200 -5.52 1.93 -6.23
N VAL A 201 -6.49 2.36 -5.46
CA VAL A 201 -7.69 1.60 -5.06
C VAL A 201 -8.89 2.31 -5.67
N ALA A 202 -9.68 1.62 -6.50
CA ALA A 202 -10.69 2.29 -7.32
C ALA A 202 -11.98 1.46 -7.49
N ASP A 203 -12.99 2.10 -8.08
CA ASP A 203 -14.19 1.47 -8.63
C ASP A 203 -14.98 0.59 -7.63
N GLY A 204 -15.20 1.10 -6.43
CA GLY A 204 -15.95 0.42 -5.38
C GLY A 204 -15.12 -0.58 -4.56
N ALA A 205 -13.81 -0.65 -4.79
CA ALA A 205 -12.92 -1.50 -4.00
C ALA A 205 -12.98 -1.20 -2.50
N VAL A 206 -12.68 -2.22 -1.71
CA VAL A 206 -12.58 -2.11 -0.25
C VAL A 206 -11.22 -2.61 0.20
N VAL A 207 -10.55 -1.85 1.05
CA VAL A 207 -9.32 -2.24 1.75
C VAL A 207 -9.54 -2.03 3.23
N GLU A 208 -9.36 -3.07 4.03
CA GLU A 208 -9.62 -2.95 5.47
C GLU A 208 -8.74 -3.83 6.35
N ASN A 209 -8.79 -3.53 7.66
CA ASN A 209 -8.22 -4.35 8.74
C ASN A 209 -6.72 -4.62 8.60
N LEU A 210 -5.91 -3.59 8.34
CA LEU A 210 -4.46 -3.66 8.16
C LEU A 210 -3.70 -2.93 9.25
N ILE A 211 -2.53 -3.47 9.62
CA ILE A 211 -1.58 -2.80 10.51
C ILE A 211 -0.23 -2.69 9.78
N PHE A 212 0.31 -1.48 9.69
CA PHE A 212 1.70 -1.25 9.27
C PHE A 212 2.56 -1.02 10.50
N ASP A 213 3.56 -1.88 10.69
CA ASP A 213 4.48 -1.80 11.84
C ASP A 213 5.45 -0.61 11.73
N ALA A 214 6.02 -0.20 12.85
CA ALA A 214 7.02 0.86 12.90
C ALA A 214 8.33 0.54 12.15
N SER A 215 8.57 -0.72 11.82
CA SER A 215 9.67 -1.14 10.95
C SER A 215 9.45 -0.80 9.47
N CYS A 216 8.24 -0.43 9.08
CA CYS A 216 7.91 0.02 7.74
C CYS A 216 8.26 1.50 7.53
N SER A 217 8.47 1.90 6.27
CA SER A 217 8.66 3.31 5.91
C SER A 217 8.17 3.60 4.49
N LEU A 218 7.70 4.82 4.29
CA LEU A 218 7.45 5.41 2.98
C LEU A 218 8.38 6.60 2.79
N GLU A 219 9.20 6.55 1.73
CA GLU A 219 10.03 7.66 1.30
C GLU A 219 9.60 8.12 -0.10
N ASP A 220 9.20 9.37 -0.22
CA ASP A 220 8.93 9.98 -1.53
C ASP A 220 10.13 10.83 -1.96
N LYS A 221 10.91 10.29 -2.89
CA LYS A 221 12.07 10.93 -3.55
C LYS A 221 11.77 11.33 -4.98
N ALA A 222 10.52 11.43 -5.33
CA ALA A 222 10.11 11.75 -6.69
C ALA A 222 10.51 13.17 -7.08
N THR A 223 10.78 13.32 -8.36
CA THR A 223 11.03 14.61 -9.02
C THR A 223 9.89 15.02 -9.94
N ALA A 224 8.81 14.25 -9.93
CA ALA A 224 7.57 14.49 -10.69
C ALA A 224 6.37 14.42 -9.74
N GLY A 225 5.19 14.77 -10.23
CA GLY A 225 3.96 14.68 -9.45
C GLY A 225 3.70 13.27 -8.93
N THR A 226 3.39 13.17 -7.63
CA THR A 226 3.06 11.90 -6.99
C THR A 226 1.89 12.07 -6.05
N ASP A 227 1.14 10.99 -5.91
CA ASP A 227 0.17 10.81 -4.85
C ASP A 227 0.69 9.64 -3.98
N CYS A 228 1.28 9.94 -2.82
CA CYS A 228 1.96 8.98 -1.96
C CYS A 228 1.23 8.77 -0.64
N GLY A 229 0.99 7.51 -0.29
CA GLY A 229 0.42 7.16 1.00
C GLY A 229 0.83 5.77 1.45
N VAL A 230 1.06 5.60 2.76
CA VAL A 230 1.47 4.27 3.28
C VAL A 230 0.46 3.20 2.88
N VAL A 231 -0.83 3.50 3.01
CA VAL A 231 -1.90 2.59 2.64
C VAL A 231 -2.15 2.62 1.14
N ALA A 232 -2.40 3.81 0.59
CA ALA A 232 -2.68 3.98 -0.83
C ALA A 232 -2.24 5.36 -1.33
N GLY A 233 -1.64 5.39 -2.51
CA GLY A 233 -1.36 6.65 -3.19
C GLY A 233 -2.66 7.34 -3.62
N LEU A 234 -3.58 6.59 -4.20
CA LEU A 234 -4.87 7.07 -4.69
C LEU A 234 -6.01 6.17 -4.20
N VAL A 235 -7.04 6.80 -3.64
CA VAL A 235 -8.36 6.19 -3.39
C VAL A 235 -9.39 6.91 -4.25
N TYR A 236 -9.92 6.22 -5.25
CA TYR A 236 -10.85 6.76 -6.24
C TYR A 236 -12.17 6.00 -6.22
N GLU A 237 -13.24 6.62 -5.71
CA GLU A 237 -14.56 5.97 -5.57
C GLU A 237 -14.50 4.62 -4.82
N ALA A 238 -13.70 4.55 -3.78
CA ALA A 238 -13.40 3.32 -3.05
C ALA A 238 -13.41 3.55 -1.53
N THR A 239 -13.32 2.48 -0.77
CA THR A 239 -13.33 2.51 0.69
C THR A 239 -12.02 1.98 1.27
N VAL A 240 -11.42 2.74 2.19
CA VAL A 240 -10.32 2.27 3.05
C VAL A 240 -10.73 2.46 4.49
N ARG A 241 -10.69 1.40 5.31
CA ARG A 241 -11.15 1.49 6.69
C ARG A 241 -10.39 0.56 7.65
N ASN A 242 -10.44 0.90 8.94
CA ASN A 242 -9.83 0.07 9.99
C ASN A 242 -8.33 -0.18 9.74
N VAL A 243 -7.55 0.85 9.45
CA VAL A 243 -6.11 0.71 9.18
C VAL A 243 -5.31 1.48 10.21
N VAL A 244 -4.31 0.82 10.79
CA VAL A 244 -3.36 1.41 11.73
C VAL A 244 -2.00 1.55 11.06
N ASN A 245 -1.49 2.77 11.01
CA ASN A 245 -0.15 3.07 10.51
C ASN A 245 0.80 3.43 11.67
N LYS A 246 1.93 2.73 11.76
CA LYS A 246 3.06 3.10 12.62
C LYS A 246 4.32 3.39 11.80
N ALA A 247 4.26 3.20 10.48
CA ALA A 247 5.36 3.47 9.57
C ALA A 247 5.66 4.97 9.50
N SER A 248 6.93 5.32 9.41
CA SER A 248 7.36 6.69 9.15
C SER A 248 7.10 7.09 7.69
N ILE A 249 6.81 8.37 7.47
CA ILE A 249 6.56 8.94 6.15
C ILE A 249 7.53 10.10 5.95
N ALA A 250 8.31 10.07 4.88
CA ALA A 250 9.26 11.12 4.55
C ALA A 250 9.11 11.57 3.10
N PHE A 251 9.12 12.89 2.88
CA PHE A 251 9.29 13.49 1.56
C PHE A 251 10.56 14.34 1.54
N ASP A 252 11.51 13.98 0.71
CA ASP A 252 12.74 14.74 0.45
C ASP A 252 13.08 14.87 -1.05
N GLY A 253 12.12 14.60 -1.90
CA GLY A 253 12.25 14.73 -3.34
C GLY A 253 12.40 16.18 -3.81
N ALA A 254 12.77 16.37 -5.06
CA ALA A 254 12.78 17.66 -5.72
C ALA A 254 11.43 17.87 -6.43
N ALA A 255 10.58 18.71 -5.85
CA ALA A 255 9.25 19.00 -6.40
C ALA A 255 9.29 20.31 -7.21
N PRO A 256 9.27 20.26 -8.54
CA PRO A 256 9.19 21.47 -9.37
C PRO A 256 7.92 22.27 -9.07
N ASP A 257 7.98 23.58 -9.26
CA ASP A 257 6.79 24.42 -9.29
C ASP A 257 5.76 23.90 -10.32
N ASN A 258 4.48 24.06 -10.03
CA ASN A 258 3.36 23.61 -10.84
C ASN A 258 3.07 22.09 -10.86
N ILE A 259 3.72 21.32 -10.01
CA ILE A 259 3.45 19.90 -9.80
C ILE A 259 2.79 19.70 -8.46
N ARG A 260 1.67 18.96 -8.43
CA ARG A 260 1.03 18.54 -7.19
C ARG A 260 1.72 17.30 -6.65
N MET A 261 2.00 17.32 -5.38
CA MET A 261 2.42 16.16 -4.61
C MET A 261 1.55 16.04 -3.38
N THR A 262 1.08 14.85 -3.08
CA THR A 262 0.18 14.60 -1.95
C THR A 262 0.73 13.46 -1.10
N ILE A 263 0.78 13.65 0.20
CA ILE A 263 1.48 12.76 1.12
C ILE A 263 0.63 12.55 2.38
N GLY A 264 0.50 11.29 2.84
CA GLY A 264 -0.24 10.92 4.06
C GLY A 264 -0.32 9.42 4.29
N MET A 265 -1.27 8.96 5.10
CA MET A 265 -1.69 7.55 5.04
C MET A 265 -2.30 7.26 3.68
N VAL A 266 -3.08 8.19 3.16
CA VAL A 266 -3.60 8.22 1.79
C VAL A 266 -3.13 9.50 1.13
N GLY A 267 -2.53 9.40 -0.07
CA GLY A 267 -2.06 10.55 -0.81
C GLY A 267 -3.22 11.40 -1.32
N LEU A 268 -4.02 10.84 -2.20
CA LEU A 268 -5.20 11.47 -2.82
C LEU A 268 -6.46 10.64 -2.61
N ALA A 269 -7.53 11.26 -2.13
CA ALA A 269 -8.88 10.69 -2.12
C ALA A 269 -9.79 11.47 -3.09
N PHE A 270 -10.49 10.78 -3.99
CA PHE A 270 -11.28 11.42 -5.02
C PHE A 270 -12.63 10.73 -5.26
N ALA A 271 -13.66 11.53 -5.43
CA ALA A 271 -15.03 11.09 -5.76
C ALA A 271 -15.46 11.63 -7.13
N ASP A 272 -16.11 10.81 -7.95
CA ASP A 272 -16.70 11.23 -9.24
C ASP A 272 -18.21 11.01 -9.25
N LYS A 273 -18.65 9.82 -9.59
CA LYS A 273 -20.08 9.42 -9.59
C LYS A 273 -20.48 8.88 -8.23
N ASN A 274 -19.57 8.10 -7.65
CA ASN A 274 -19.72 7.53 -6.33
C ASN A 274 -18.81 8.24 -5.33
N GLY A 275 -19.09 8.08 -4.04
CA GLY A 275 -18.25 8.60 -2.98
C GLY A 275 -16.95 7.82 -2.82
N ALA A 276 -15.97 8.45 -2.17
CA ALA A 276 -14.82 7.77 -1.59
C ALA A 276 -14.92 7.84 -0.06
N ARG A 277 -14.59 6.74 0.63
CA ARG A 277 -14.73 6.68 2.09
C ARG A 277 -13.44 6.23 2.76
N LEU A 278 -12.96 7.05 3.69
CA LEU A 278 -11.83 6.77 4.56
C LEU A 278 -12.34 6.76 6.00
N GLU A 279 -12.24 5.64 6.69
CA GLU A 279 -12.89 5.48 8.00
C GLU A 279 -11.99 4.73 8.98
N LYS A 280 -11.92 5.22 10.22
CA LYS A 280 -11.13 4.58 11.28
C LYS A 280 -9.68 4.35 10.90
N LEU A 281 -9.08 5.35 10.23
CA LEU A 281 -7.66 5.35 9.96
C LEU A 281 -6.93 5.96 11.16
N VAL A 282 -5.93 5.25 11.67
CA VAL A 282 -5.15 5.69 12.84
C VAL A 282 -3.69 5.81 12.43
N ASN A 283 -3.15 7.02 12.51
CA ASN A 283 -1.74 7.29 12.23
C ASN A 283 -0.95 7.50 13.52
N HIS A 284 0.04 6.67 13.75
CA HIS A 284 1.08 6.87 14.77
C HIS A 284 2.44 7.21 14.17
N GLY A 285 2.59 7.07 12.86
CA GLY A 285 3.86 7.33 12.19
C GLY A 285 4.17 8.81 12.10
N ALA A 286 5.41 9.17 12.39
CA ALA A 286 5.89 10.53 12.19
C ALA A 286 5.97 10.87 10.70
N LEU A 287 5.71 12.12 10.35
CA LEU A 287 5.73 12.59 8.99
C LEU A 287 6.69 13.78 8.85
N THR A 288 7.68 13.63 7.96
CA THR A 288 8.61 14.70 7.63
C THR A 288 8.50 15.09 6.15
N ALA A 289 8.57 16.38 5.83
CA ALA A 289 8.51 16.81 4.44
C ALA A 289 9.29 18.11 4.21
N THR A 290 10.12 18.12 3.18
CA THR A 290 10.80 19.33 2.69
C THR A 290 10.04 19.92 1.50
N SER A 291 10.31 21.19 1.16
CA SER A 291 9.66 21.82 -0.02
C SER A 291 10.15 21.26 -1.36
N GLY A 292 11.30 20.61 -1.37
CA GLY A 292 11.91 20.12 -2.60
C GLY A 292 12.13 21.18 -3.69
N GLY A 293 12.10 22.47 -3.31
CA GLY A 293 12.17 23.61 -4.23
C GLY A 293 10.80 24.10 -4.70
N ASN A 294 9.70 23.42 -4.42
CA ASN A 294 8.36 23.87 -4.79
C ASN A 294 7.90 24.99 -3.86
N THR A 295 7.65 26.18 -4.44
CA THR A 295 7.20 27.37 -3.72
C THR A 295 5.70 27.63 -3.84
N LYS A 296 4.95 26.80 -4.55
CA LYS A 296 3.52 27.00 -4.79
C LYS A 296 2.67 26.61 -3.59
N ASN A 297 1.65 27.41 -3.37
CA ASN A 297 0.64 27.18 -2.35
C ASN A 297 -0.75 26.85 -2.94
N GLY A 298 -0.81 26.72 -4.27
CA GLY A 298 -2.02 26.37 -5.03
C GLY A 298 -2.32 24.86 -5.05
N ALA A 299 -3.20 24.43 -5.91
CA ALA A 299 -3.51 23.02 -6.15
C ALA A 299 -2.29 22.24 -6.68
N THR A 300 -1.27 22.94 -7.14
CA THR A 300 -0.01 22.41 -7.67
C THR A 300 1.13 22.41 -6.64
N GLY A 301 0.84 22.64 -5.36
CA GLY A 301 1.84 22.58 -4.29
C GLY A 301 1.95 21.20 -3.66
N ILE A 302 2.81 21.12 -2.64
CA ILE A 302 2.98 19.93 -1.81
C ILE A 302 1.91 19.99 -0.69
N HIS A 303 1.15 18.92 -0.56
CA HIS A 303 0.10 18.76 0.43
C HIS A 303 0.43 17.59 1.35
N VAL A 304 0.63 17.86 2.62
CA VAL A 304 1.04 16.88 3.61
C VAL A 304 -0.04 16.77 4.68
N GLY A 305 -0.68 15.61 4.74
CA GLY A 305 -1.70 15.31 5.75
C GLY A 305 -1.34 14.10 6.59
N GLY A 306 -1.57 14.15 7.88
CA GLY A 306 -1.35 12.97 8.73
C GLY A 306 -2.21 11.78 8.28
N ILE A 307 -3.43 12.06 7.81
CA ILE A 307 -4.32 11.04 7.25
C ILE A 307 -4.40 11.17 5.72
N VAL A 308 -4.75 12.34 5.18
CA VAL A 308 -4.94 12.54 3.74
C VAL A 308 -4.20 13.77 3.24
N GLY A 309 -3.40 13.62 2.20
CA GLY A 309 -2.72 14.75 1.55
C GLY A 309 -3.71 15.68 0.85
N PHE A 310 -4.56 15.14 0.00
CA PHE A 310 -5.52 15.92 -0.78
C PHE A 310 -6.83 15.16 -0.98
N SER A 311 -7.95 15.83 -0.82
CA SER A 311 -9.26 15.28 -1.11
C SER A 311 -10.07 16.21 -2.02
N SER A 312 -10.80 15.67 -2.97
CA SER A 312 -11.64 16.44 -3.89
C SER A 312 -12.70 15.57 -4.57
N ASN A 313 -13.62 16.21 -5.25
CA ASN A 313 -14.54 15.55 -6.16
C ASN A 313 -14.48 16.13 -7.58
N LYS A 314 -15.08 15.42 -8.50
CA LYS A 314 -15.25 15.89 -9.88
C LYS A 314 -16.16 17.12 -9.94
N SER A 315 -15.82 18.05 -10.82
CA SER A 315 -16.71 19.18 -11.13
C SER A 315 -18.07 18.70 -11.60
N ASN A 316 -19.10 19.41 -11.20
CA ASN A 316 -20.52 19.14 -11.56
C ASN A 316 -21.09 17.83 -10.99
N THR A 317 -20.47 17.26 -9.97
CA THR A 317 -21.03 16.17 -9.16
C THR A 317 -21.16 16.61 -7.71
N THR A 318 -22.03 15.92 -6.95
CA THR A 318 -22.19 16.09 -5.50
C THR A 318 -21.64 14.87 -4.73
N ALA A 319 -20.94 13.97 -5.40
CA ALA A 319 -20.29 12.84 -4.76
C ALA A 319 -19.28 13.32 -3.71
N VAL A 320 -19.28 12.69 -2.56
CA VAL A 320 -18.56 13.15 -1.37
C VAL A 320 -17.35 12.27 -1.09
N VAL A 321 -16.23 12.89 -0.71
CA VAL A 321 -15.15 12.20 -0.01
C VAL A 321 -15.42 12.28 1.48
N THR A 322 -15.73 11.16 2.12
CA THR A 322 -15.97 11.08 3.57
C THR A 322 -14.72 10.62 4.29
N ILE A 323 -14.29 11.38 5.30
CA ILE A 323 -13.17 11.06 6.19
C ILE A 323 -13.73 11.04 7.60
N ALA A 324 -13.93 9.83 8.14
CA ALA A 324 -14.69 9.64 9.36
C ALA A 324 -13.92 8.87 10.44
N GLU A 325 -14.08 9.25 11.69
CA GLU A 325 -13.53 8.54 12.85
C GLU A 325 -12.01 8.28 12.76
N CYS A 326 -11.28 9.16 12.05
CA CYS A 326 -9.84 9.04 11.87
C CYS A 326 -9.09 9.77 12.99
N THR A 327 -7.94 9.19 13.41
CA THR A 327 -7.10 9.79 14.44
C THR A 327 -5.65 9.89 13.96
N ASN A 328 -5.06 11.09 14.09
CA ASN A 328 -3.64 11.29 13.88
C ASN A 328 -2.94 11.52 15.22
N TYR A 329 -2.06 10.61 15.61
CA TYR A 329 -1.12 10.75 16.72
C TYR A 329 0.29 11.15 16.25
N GLY A 330 0.59 10.96 14.97
CA GLY A 330 1.91 11.23 14.43
C GLY A 330 2.19 12.72 14.32
N ASP A 331 3.39 13.13 14.73
CA ASP A 331 3.87 14.49 14.56
C ASP A 331 4.23 14.77 13.10
N LEU A 332 4.00 16.02 12.68
CA LEU A 332 4.39 16.54 11.39
C LEU A 332 5.52 17.55 11.56
N ASP A 333 6.71 17.29 11.00
CA ASP A 333 7.80 18.28 10.88
C ASP A 333 8.03 18.60 9.41
N THR A 334 7.55 19.76 8.98
CA THR A 334 7.42 20.05 7.56
C THR A 334 8.01 21.41 7.17
N GLN A 335 8.40 21.50 5.90
CA GLN A 335 8.82 22.75 5.25
C GLN A 335 8.05 22.91 3.93
N VAL A 336 6.74 22.77 3.98
CA VAL A 336 5.86 22.80 2.80
C VAL A 336 4.77 23.85 2.94
N ALA A 337 4.16 24.21 1.81
CA ALA A 337 3.13 25.24 1.79
C ALA A 337 1.82 24.81 2.49
N ARG A 338 1.57 23.50 2.63
CA ARG A 338 0.34 22.98 3.23
C ARG A 338 0.61 21.72 4.04
N ALA A 339 0.40 21.82 5.33
CA ALA A 339 0.54 20.71 6.25
C ALA A 339 -0.61 20.70 7.25
N SER A 340 -1.21 19.53 7.49
CA SER A 340 -2.34 19.36 8.41
C SER A 340 -2.35 18.00 9.06
N GLY A 341 -2.78 17.92 10.30
CA GLY A 341 -2.87 16.67 11.05
C GLY A 341 -3.86 15.66 10.44
N ILE A 342 -4.98 16.10 9.87
CA ILE A 342 -5.95 15.21 9.25
C ILE A 342 -5.90 15.30 7.73
N VAL A 343 -6.34 16.42 7.13
CA VAL A 343 -6.39 16.57 5.67
C VAL A 343 -5.70 17.85 5.26
N ALA A 344 -4.63 17.80 4.47
CA ALA A 344 -3.95 19.03 4.07
C ALA A 344 -4.83 19.92 3.19
N ALA A 345 -5.61 19.35 2.28
CA ALA A 345 -6.55 20.14 1.48
C ALA A 345 -7.86 19.36 1.23
N ALA A 346 -8.92 19.80 1.87
CA ALA A 346 -10.29 19.40 1.62
C ALA A 346 -10.86 20.32 0.50
N ASN A 347 -10.53 19.99 -0.76
CA ASN A 347 -10.71 20.93 -1.86
C ASN A 347 -12.18 21.10 -2.29
N ARG A 348 -12.96 20.03 -2.38
CA ARG A 348 -14.39 20.08 -2.75
C ARG A 348 -15.12 18.89 -2.16
N TYR A 349 -16.37 19.12 -1.70
CA TYR A 349 -17.28 18.07 -1.24
C TYR A 349 -16.58 17.01 -0.38
N THR A 350 -15.80 17.47 0.57
CA THR A 350 -15.12 16.62 1.56
C THR A 350 -15.82 16.79 2.90
N GLU A 351 -16.30 15.70 3.47
CA GLU A 351 -16.85 15.66 4.82
C GLU A 351 -15.85 15.04 5.77
N ILE A 352 -15.43 15.81 6.77
CA ILE A 352 -14.51 15.38 7.84
C ILE A 352 -15.34 15.31 9.11
N GLU A 353 -15.50 14.12 9.68
CA GLU A 353 -16.41 13.91 10.81
C GLU A 353 -15.80 13.02 11.89
N ASN A 354 -16.02 13.38 13.14
CA ASN A 354 -15.58 12.62 14.30
C ASN A 354 -14.07 12.30 14.30
N CYS A 355 -13.25 13.16 13.69
CA CYS A 355 -11.82 12.96 13.60
C CYS A 355 -11.09 13.65 14.76
N VAL A 356 -9.91 13.14 15.11
CA VAL A 356 -9.07 13.69 16.18
C VAL A 356 -7.64 13.85 15.70
N ASN A 357 -7.07 15.03 15.87
CA ASN A 357 -5.63 15.24 15.75
C ASN A 357 -5.01 15.42 17.14
N GLU A 358 -4.11 14.52 17.51
CA GLU A 358 -3.30 14.58 18.75
C GLU A 358 -1.85 15.01 18.47
N GLY A 359 -1.37 14.76 17.24
CA GLY A 359 0.01 15.06 16.85
C GLY A 359 0.26 16.54 16.66
N ASP A 360 1.49 16.96 16.96
CA ASP A 360 1.96 18.31 16.74
C ASP A 360 2.24 18.57 15.26
N ASN A 361 1.94 19.77 14.79
CA ASN A 361 2.27 20.21 13.43
C ASN A 361 3.29 21.35 13.48
N VAL A 362 4.54 20.98 13.22
CA VAL A 362 5.66 21.92 13.18
C VAL A 362 5.95 22.24 11.72
N ASN A 363 5.94 23.54 11.38
CA ASN A 363 6.23 23.96 10.01
C ASN A 363 7.24 25.09 9.97
N ALA A 364 8.29 24.90 9.17
CA ALA A 364 9.36 25.85 8.96
C ALA A 364 9.46 26.35 7.51
N PHE A 365 8.35 26.43 6.78
CA PHE A 365 8.33 26.82 5.37
C PHE A 365 8.85 28.22 5.14
N ALA A 366 9.94 28.31 4.39
CA ALA A 366 10.79 29.50 4.37
C ALA A 366 10.51 30.51 3.26
N THR A 367 9.83 30.15 2.18
CA THR A 367 9.93 30.91 0.92
C THR A 367 8.62 31.53 0.41
N VAL A 368 7.48 31.28 1.03
CA VAL A 368 6.18 31.74 0.51
C VAL A 368 5.38 32.53 1.53
N ASN A 369 4.85 33.66 1.08
CA ASN A 369 4.02 34.56 1.89
C ASN A 369 2.62 34.02 2.26
N SER A 370 2.32 32.75 1.96
CA SER A 370 0.99 32.19 2.12
C SER A 370 0.97 30.69 2.45
N ALA A 371 1.94 30.20 3.22
CA ALA A 371 1.87 28.86 3.78
C ALA A 371 0.58 28.71 4.61
N ARG A 372 -0.08 27.59 4.47
CA ARG A 372 -1.29 27.25 5.22
C ARG A 372 -1.04 26.03 6.06
N ILE A 373 -1.13 26.22 7.34
CA ILE A 373 -0.91 25.17 8.33
C ILE A 373 -2.19 25.03 9.12
N GLY A 374 -2.67 23.83 9.24
CA GLY A 374 -3.87 23.53 10.01
C GLY A 374 -3.68 22.23 10.77
N ASN A 375 -4.48 21.99 11.78
CA ASN A 375 -4.46 20.71 12.47
C ASN A 375 -5.52 19.75 11.96
N ILE A 376 -6.64 20.26 11.48
CA ILE A 376 -7.67 19.44 10.84
C ILE A 376 -7.56 19.54 9.33
N THR A 377 -7.56 20.77 8.80
CA THR A 377 -7.33 21.02 7.38
C THR A 377 -6.81 22.42 7.14
N CYS A 378 -5.99 22.58 6.09
CA CYS A 378 -5.50 23.90 5.67
C CYS A 378 -6.47 24.61 4.72
N ILE A 379 -7.31 23.87 4.04
CA ILE A 379 -8.24 24.39 3.02
C ILE A 379 -9.55 23.65 3.12
N THR A 380 -10.61 24.42 3.11
CA THR A 380 -11.97 23.95 2.83
C THR A 380 -12.50 24.72 1.63
N ALA A 381 -13.12 24.02 0.69
CA ALA A 381 -13.78 24.64 -0.46
C ALA A 381 -15.24 24.24 -0.56
N ALA A 382 -15.93 24.71 -1.59
CA ALA A 382 -17.36 24.56 -1.75
C ALA A 382 -17.87 23.13 -1.51
N GLY A 383 -18.91 22.99 -0.69
CA GLY A 383 -19.56 21.73 -0.35
C GLY A 383 -18.83 20.90 0.72
N SER A 384 -17.65 21.33 1.21
CA SER A 384 -16.96 20.62 2.28
C SER A 384 -17.52 20.97 3.65
N LYS A 385 -17.55 19.98 4.56
CA LYS A 385 -18.04 20.11 5.92
C LYS A 385 -17.07 19.51 6.91
N ILE A 386 -17.03 20.07 8.12
CA ILE A 386 -16.27 19.54 9.25
C ILE A 386 -17.23 19.46 10.43
N THR A 387 -17.35 18.27 11.01
CA THR A 387 -18.32 18.01 12.09
C THR A 387 -17.65 17.21 13.20
N ASN A 388 -17.90 17.57 14.46
CA ASN A 388 -17.43 16.84 15.66
C ASN A 388 -15.94 16.44 15.63
N THR A 389 -15.11 17.30 15.03
CA THR A 389 -13.69 17.02 14.84
C THR A 389 -12.85 17.85 15.83
N VAL A 390 -11.90 17.23 16.50
CA VAL A 390 -11.16 17.83 17.60
C VAL A 390 -9.67 17.88 17.27
N ASN A 391 -9.03 19.01 17.58
CA ASN A 391 -7.59 19.14 17.60
C ASN A 391 -7.10 19.27 19.03
N ARG A 392 -6.10 18.46 19.41
CA ARG A 392 -5.39 18.52 20.69
C ARG A 392 -3.89 18.75 20.53
N GLY A 393 -3.36 18.52 19.32
CA GLY A 393 -1.95 18.83 19.02
C GLY A 393 -1.69 20.31 18.83
N ASN A 394 -0.43 20.71 18.90
CA ASN A 394 0.02 22.08 18.74
C ASN A 394 0.24 22.42 17.26
N VAL A 395 0.08 23.71 16.91
CA VAL A 395 0.58 24.26 15.64
C VAL A 395 1.76 25.14 15.94
N ILE A 396 2.92 24.79 15.42
CA ILE A 396 4.18 25.50 15.67
C ILE A 396 4.74 25.99 14.33
N CYS A 397 4.77 27.32 14.18
CA CYS A 397 5.37 27.97 13.02
C CYS A 397 6.76 28.46 13.37
N LYS A 398 7.80 27.87 12.81
CA LYS A 398 9.20 28.20 13.11
C LYS A 398 9.72 29.40 12.33
N ARG A 399 8.95 29.98 11.40
CA ARG A 399 9.42 31.09 10.57
C ARG A 399 8.78 32.43 10.91
N ARG A 400 9.63 33.45 10.91
CA ARG A 400 9.28 34.85 10.96
C ARG A 400 9.50 35.50 9.59
N ALA A 401 8.44 35.86 8.88
CA ALA A 401 8.53 36.75 7.73
C ALA A 401 7.73 38.02 8.03
N ALA A 402 8.34 39.16 7.76
CA ALA A 402 7.81 40.48 8.15
C ALA A 402 6.50 40.88 7.44
N SER A 403 5.98 40.09 6.52
CA SER A 403 4.78 40.39 5.72
C SER A 403 3.83 39.22 5.45
N SER A 404 3.87 38.17 6.26
CA SER A 404 3.05 36.98 6.01
C SER A 404 1.69 37.12 6.66
N VAL A 405 0.63 37.01 5.88
CA VAL A 405 -0.72 36.80 6.40
C VAL A 405 -0.87 35.29 6.66
N TRP A 406 -0.97 34.92 7.92
CA TRP A 406 -1.25 33.55 8.33
C TRP A 406 -2.77 33.35 8.31
N SER A 407 -3.26 32.49 7.45
CA SER A 407 -4.64 32.00 7.52
C SER A 407 -4.64 30.67 8.27
N MET A 408 -5.06 30.72 9.52
CA MET A 408 -5.40 29.50 10.27
C MET A 408 -6.87 29.21 10.07
N THR A 409 -7.16 28.13 9.38
CA THR A 409 -8.53 27.61 9.37
C THR A 409 -8.68 26.70 10.58
N THR A 410 -8.96 27.27 11.73
CA THR A 410 -9.52 26.51 12.85
C THR A 410 -10.97 26.23 12.46
N ALA A 411 -11.26 25.01 12.10
CA ALA A 411 -12.64 24.58 12.10
C ALA A 411 -13.18 24.77 13.51
N THR A 412 -14.21 25.55 13.60
CA THR A 412 -14.90 25.89 14.84
C THR A 412 -15.36 24.63 15.54
N HIS A 413 -14.64 24.15 16.54
CA HIS A 413 -15.19 23.40 17.67
C HIS A 413 -14.08 23.12 18.68
N SER A 414 -14.27 23.64 19.87
CA SER A 414 -13.51 23.45 21.13
C SER A 414 -11.99 23.16 20.95
N SER A 415 -11.25 24.15 20.53
CA SER A 415 -9.81 24.07 20.42
C SER A 415 -9.14 24.27 21.76
N ALA A 416 -8.46 23.25 22.27
CA ALA A 416 -7.39 23.41 23.23
C ALA A 416 -6.05 23.68 22.53
N ALA A 417 -6.04 24.18 21.31
CA ALA A 417 -4.81 24.45 20.56
C ALA A 417 -4.04 25.63 21.16
N LYS A 418 -2.83 25.34 21.61
CA LYS A 418 -1.84 26.38 21.94
C LYS A 418 -1.06 26.74 20.67
N ILE A 419 -1.06 28.01 20.29
CA ILE A 419 -0.15 28.56 19.29
C ILE A 419 1.08 29.01 20.04
N THR A 420 2.23 28.40 19.78
CA THR A 420 3.50 28.79 20.34
C THR A 420 4.48 29.14 19.23
N GLY A 421 5.24 30.21 19.39
CA GLY A 421 6.29 30.64 18.45
C GLY A 421 5.91 31.86 17.61
N TRP A 422 5.86 32.97 18.25
CA TRP A 422 5.93 34.30 17.63
C TRP A 422 7.38 34.79 17.66
#